data_1453a084886477f957d26c6301e5980d
#
_entry.id   1453a084886477f957d26c6301e5980d
#
_cell.length_a   1.000
_cell.length_b   1.000
_cell.length_c   1.000
_cell.angle_alpha   90.00
_cell.angle_beta   90.00
_cell.angle_gamma   90.00
#
_symmetry.space_group_name_H-M   'P 1'
#
loop_
_entity.id
_entity.type
_entity.pdbx_description
1 polymer ?
#
loop_
_entity_poly.entity_id
_entity_poly.type
_entity_poly.pdbx_seq_one_letter_code
_entity_poly.pdbx_strand_id
1 'polypeptide(L)'
;AIAGRAISAAREDDSIDFSFPFFRSGLQLIVPSEQSNRFRSFLSGFLNWRIWKPFLLVMATSAGVGVLIWALEHKHNEQFSSNPVSGSGQGIWFSIVTLGTFGYGDVTPNKLPARIIACLWMGASFFIVADFIASLTVGQLAESTISFNDLRGEAVGVVDDTTAEIYVRSQPVAGIEFDTFDSAIAALEAGDIEAVVHDYPTLKYIANREPQTFQLAGERLTQEDYGIAFRENNPFTEIVSREILTLQERGSLQRLREKWFGEDQSDLLSGYYRVLRSSV
;
A
#
# COMPACT_ATOMS: atom_id res chain seq x y z
N ALA A 1 4.40 -2.49 -39.00
CA ALA A 1 4.11 -1.87 -37.72
C ALA A 1 5.26 -2.20 -36.78
N ILE A 2 5.83 -1.21 -36.13
CA ILE A 2 6.84 -1.42 -35.07
C ILE A 2 6.04 -1.49 -33.78
N ALA A 3 5.94 -2.68 -33.20
CA ALA A 3 5.34 -2.87 -31.88
C ALA A 3 6.42 -3.42 -30.93
N GLY A 4 6.59 -2.79 -29.79
CA GLY A 4 7.32 -3.37 -28.69
C GLY A 4 6.52 -4.56 -28.14
N ARG A 5 7.11 -5.74 -28.09
CA ARG A 5 6.49 -6.93 -27.51
C ARG A 5 7.37 -7.47 -26.39
N ALA A 6 6.73 -8.06 -25.39
CA ALA A 6 7.46 -8.83 -24.36
C ALA A 6 8.20 -9.99 -25.03
N ILE A 7 9.49 -10.06 -24.81
CA ILE A 7 10.36 -11.16 -25.27
C ILE A 7 10.03 -12.39 -24.41
N SER A 8 9.62 -13.47 -25.03
CA SER A 8 9.39 -14.75 -24.33
C SER A 8 9.83 -15.90 -25.20
N ALA A 9 10.27 -16.99 -24.57
CA ALA A 9 10.70 -18.20 -25.28
C ALA A 9 9.60 -18.79 -26.17
N ALA A 10 8.33 -18.59 -25.83
CA ALA A 10 7.19 -19.04 -26.63
C ALA A 10 6.96 -18.17 -27.90
N ARG A 11 7.52 -16.96 -27.96
CA ARG A 11 7.41 -16.01 -29.09
C ARG A 11 8.67 -15.97 -29.93
N GLU A 12 9.82 -16.36 -29.36
CA GLU A 12 11.09 -16.50 -30.06
C GLU A 12 11.18 -17.90 -30.65
N ASP A 13 10.50 -18.07 -31.76
CA ASP A 13 10.49 -19.31 -32.57
C ASP A 13 11.29 -19.11 -33.86
N ASP A 14 11.39 -20.14 -34.69
CA ASP A 14 12.13 -20.15 -35.96
C ASP A 14 11.66 -19.10 -36.98
N SER A 15 10.67 -18.27 -36.64
CA SER A 15 10.09 -17.24 -37.54
C SER A 15 10.29 -15.81 -37.07
N ILE A 16 10.57 -15.60 -35.78
CA ILE A 16 10.66 -14.26 -35.15
C ILE A 16 11.99 -14.15 -34.38
N ASP A 17 12.66 -13.04 -34.63
CA ASP A 17 13.87 -12.60 -33.95
C ASP A 17 13.61 -11.28 -33.22
N PHE A 18 14.26 -11.04 -32.09
CA PHE A 18 14.06 -9.83 -31.30
C PHE A 18 15.33 -8.98 -31.26
N SER A 19 15.15 -7.65 -31.23
CA SER A 19 16.23 -6.72 -30.89
C SER A 19 16.66 -6.89 -29.41
N PHE A 20 17.79 -6.27 -29.04
CA PHE A 20 18.06 -6.05 -27.63
C PHE A 20 16.90 -5.33 -26.95
N PRO A 21 16.65 -5.65 -25.66
CA PRO A 21 15.55 -5.04 -24.93
C PRO A 21 15.80 -3.52 -24.75
N PHE A 22 14.82 -2.73 -25.12
CA PHE A 22 14.85 -1.26 -24.96
C PHE A 22 14.08 -0.77 -23.74
N PHE A 23 13.19 -1.61 -23.20
CA PHE A 23 12.36 -1.29 -22.05
C PHE A 23 12.18 -2.53 -21.17
N ARG A 24 12.40 -2.37 -19.88
CA ARG A 24 12.15 -3.40 -18.88
C ARG A 24 10.87 -3.06 -18.14
N SER A 25 9.95 -4.00 -18.07
CA SER A 25 8.63 -3.84 -17.55
C SER A 25 8.16 -5.11 -16.82
N GLY A 26 6.89 -5.38 -16.86
CA GLY A 26 6.20 -6.53 -16.32
C GLY A 26 4.72 -6.27 -16.20
N LEU A 27 4.01 -7.23 -15.70
CA LEU A 27 2.59 -7.12 -15.38
C LEU A 27 2.39 -6.41 -14.04
N GLN A 28 1.30 -5.68 -13.94
CA GLN A 28 0.86 -5.05 -12.69
C GLN A 28 -0.65 -5.01 -12.62
N LEU A 29 -1.16 -4.65 -11.43
CA LEU A 29 -2.58 -4.44 -11.18
C LEU A 29 -2.93 -2.96 -11.33
N ILE A 30 -4.12 -2.70 -11.86
CA ILE A 30 -4.82 -1.44 -11.72
C ILE A 30 -6.15 -1.70 -11.02
N VAL A 31 -6.49 -0.83 -10.08
CA VAL A 31 -7.73 -0.89 -9.30
C VAL A 31 -8.39 0.49 -9.29
N PRO A 32 -9.69 0.59 -8.96
CA PRO A 32 -10.34 1.87 -8.78
C PRO A 32 -9.62 2.69 -7.70
N SER A 33 -9.48 3.99 -7.93
CA SER A 33 -8.89 4.90 -6.94
C SER A 33 -9.84 5.05 -5.75
N GLU A 34 -9.33 4.90 -4.53
CA GLU A 34 -10.12 5.08 -3.30
C GLU A 34 -10.69 6.48 -3.12
N GLN A 35 -10.24 7.45 -3.90
CA GLN A 35 -10.74 8.82 -3.81
C GLN A 35 -12.24 8.94 -4.17
N SER A 36 -12.77 8.03 -4.97
CA SER A 36 -14.19 7.98 -5.32
C SER A 36 -15.10 7.56 -4.13
N ASN A 37 -14.56 6.88 -3.13
CA ASN A 37 -15.32 6.32 -2.00
C ASN A 37 -14.77 6.69 -0.61
N ARG A 38 -14.03 7.79 -0.45
CA ARG A 38 -13.42 8.19 0.83
C ARG A 38 -14.38 8.15 2.02
N PHE A 39 -15.63 8.54 1.84
CA PHE A 39 -16.62 8.52 2.92
C PHE A 39 -17.06 7.09 3.26
N ARG A 40 -17.18 6.23 2.28
CA ARG A 40 -17.57 4.81 2.47
C ARG A 40 -16.42 4.01 3.06
N SER A 41 -15.19 4.23 2.60
CA SER A 41 -13.95 3.64 3.17
C SER A 41 -13.70 4.15 4.59
N PHE A 42 -13.95 5.43 4.88
CA PHE A 42 -13.89 5.97 6.24
C PHE A 42 -14.91 5.29 7.15
N LEU A 43 -16.17 5.11 6.71
CA LEU A 43 -17.20 4.42 7.50
C LEU A 43 -16.89 2.93 7.68
N SER A 44 -16.46 2.22 6.64
CA SER A 44 -16.10 0.80 6.72
C SER A 44 -14.87 0.57 7.58
N GLY A 45 -13.86 1.46 7.49
CA GLY A 45 -12.69 1.47 8.38
C GLY A 45 -13.11 1.66 9.84
N PHE A 46 -14.04 2.57 10.11
CA PHE A 46 -14.56 2.80 11.47
C PHE A 46 -15.37 1.62 12.04
N LEU A 47 -15.97 0.81 11.19
CA LEU A 47 -16.69 -0.41 11.57
C LEU A 47 -15.78 -1.65 11.70
N ASN A 48 -14.51 -1.53 11.32
CA ASN A 48 -13.59 -2.65 11.34
C ASN A 48 -13.14 -2.98 12.77
N TRP A 49 -13.42 -4.20 13.23
CA TRP A 49 -13.02 -4.72 14.55
C TRP A 49 -11.51 -4.62 14.84
N ARG A 50 -10.68 -4.58 13.80
CA ARG A 50 -9.23 -4.38 13.94
C ARG A 50 -8.85 -3.05 14.59
N ILE A 51 -9.63 -1.99 14.37
CA ILE A 51 -9.40 -0.67 14.97
C ILE A 51 -9.95 -0.64 16.41
N TRP A 52 -11.11 -1.25 16.65
CA TRP A 52 -11.75 -1.25 17.95
C TRP A 52 -11.04 -2.09 19.00
N LYS A 53 -10.41 -3.20 18.60
CA LYS A 53 -9.69 -4.08 19.52
C LYS A 53 -8.57 -3.37 20.29
N PRO A 54 -7.59 -2.68 19.67
CA PRO A 54 -6.58 -1.92 20.39
C PRO A 54 -7.18 -0.75 21.19
N PHE A 55 -8.17 -0.06 20.66
CA PHE A 55 -8.86 1.02 21.37
C PHE A 55 -9.53 0.52 22.67
N LEU A 56 -10.27 -0.57 22.62
CA LEU A 56 -10.89 -1.17 23.79
C LEU A 56 -9.87 -1.65 24.81
N LEU A 57 -8.73 -2.17 24.36
CA LEU A 57 -7.63 -2.59 25.24
C LEU A 57 -7.05 -1.38 26.00
N VAL A 58 -6.82 -0.27 25.32
CA VAL A 58 -6.34 0.98 25.92
C VAL A 58 -7.36 1.54 26.90
N MET A 59 -8.64 1.51 26.56
CA MET A 59 -9.70 1.98 27.47
C MET A 59 -9.82 1.06 28.70
N ALA A 60 -9.68 -0.25 28.55
CA ALA A 60 -9.72 -1.19 29.66
C ALA A 60 -8.51 -1.02 30.61
N THR A 61 -7.32 -0.84 30.06
CA THR A 61 -6.10 -0.57 30.87
C THR A 61 -6.19 0.77 31.60
N SER A 62 -6.69 1.82 30.91
CA SER A 62 -6.95 3.12 31.50
C SER A 62 -7.96 3.02 32.66
N ALA A 63 -9.05 2.27 32.48
CA ALA A 63 -10.02 2.01 33.53
C ALA A 63 -9.40 1.27 34.73
N GLY A 64 -8.57 0.25 34.48
CA GLY A 64 -7.87 -0.48 35.53
C GLY A 64 -6.94 0.40 36.35
N VAL A 65 -6.14 1.23 35.70
CA VAL A 65 -5.26 2.21 36.38
C VAL A 65 -6.07 3.23 37.18
N GLY A 66 -7.16 3.75 36.60
CA GLY A 66 -8.04 4.68 37.29
C GLY A 66 -8.66 4.12 38.54
N VAL A 67 -9.19 2.89 38.50
CA VAL A 67 -9.73 2.18 39.67
C VAL A 67 -8.65 1.94 40.70
N LEU A 68 -7.43 1.58 40.31
CA LEU A 68 -6.30 1.39 41.25
C LEU A 68 -5.93 2.69 41.97
N ILE A 69 -5.84 3.80 41.26
CA ILE A 69 -5.58 5.12 41.88
C ILE A 69 -6.70 5.49 42.84
N TRP A 70 -7.97 5.33 42.44
CA TRP A 70 -9.08 5.54 43.38
C TRP A 70 -8.98 4.66 44.64
N ALA A 71 -8.70 3.40 44.50
CA ALA A 71 -8.59 2.48 45.64
C ALA A 71 -7.51 2.92 46.67
N LEU A 72 -6.45 3.57 46.21
CA LEU A 72 -5.38 4.10 47.06
C LEU A 72 -5.76 5.45 47.69
N GLU A 73 -6.56 6.27 47.02
CA GLU A 73 -6.82 7.67 47.38
C GLU A 73 -8.13 7.87 48.16
N HIS A 74 -9.20 7.10 47.91
CA HIS A 74 -10.58 7.38 48.32
C HIS A 74 -10.77 7.61 49.84
N LYS A 75 -9.85 7.12 50.69
CA LYS A 75 -9.96 7.27 52.16
C LYS A 75 -9.35 8.57 52.67
N HIS A 76 -8.53 9.26 51.91
CA HIS A 76 -7.70 10.36 52.40
C HIS A 76 -7.64 11.57 51.46
N ASN A 77 -8.29 11.50 50.31
CA ASN A 77 -8.29 12.56 49.33
C ASN A 77 -9.73 12.94 49.00
N GLU A 78 -10.13 14.13 49.35
CA GLU A 78 -11.49 14.64 49.18
C GLU A 78 -11.90 14.77 47.72
N GLN A 79 -10.95 14.80 46.79
CA GLN A 79 -11.19 14.83 45.36
C GLN A 79 -11.70 13.49 44.83
N PHE A 80 -11.53 12.41 45.59
CA PHE A 80 -12.03 11.06 45.29
C PHE A 80 -13.17 10.67 46.19
N SER A 81 -14.38 10.49 45.63
CA SER A 81 -15.53 10.07 46.38
C SER A 81 -15.33 8.70 47.03
N SER A 82 -15.77 8.55 48.28
CA SER A 82 -15.77 7.27 48.95
C SER A 82 -16.80 6.27 48.39
N ASN A 83 -17.76 6.74 47.58
CA ASN A 83 -18.70 5.87 46.89
C ASN A 83 -17.98 5.14 45.74
N PRO A 84 -18.02 3.78 45.70
CA PRO A 84 -17.28 3.01 44.69
C PRO A 84 -17.59 3.37 43.25
N VAL A 85 -18.86 3.69 42.93
CA VAL A 85 -19.28 4.03 41.56
C VAL A 85 -18.79 5.41 41.15
N SER A 86 -19.03 6.42 41.99
CA SER A 86 -18.62 7.79 41.70
C SER A 86 -17.10 7.96 41.79
N GLY A 87 -16.47 7.35 42.80
CA GLY A 87 -15.02 7.48 42.99
C GLY A 87 -14.20 6.72 41.95
N SER A 88 -14.61 5.49 41.56
CA SER A 88 -13.96 4.80 40.44
C SER A 88 -14.13 5.57 39.12
N GLY A 89 -15.29 6.23 38.91
CA GLY A 89 -15.49 7.11 37.77
C GLY A 89 -14.51 8.30 37.73
N GLN A 90 -14.25 8.92 38.89
CA GLN A 90 -13.23 9.99 39.01
C GLN A 90 -11.81 9.47 38.74
N GLY A 91 -11.48 8.28 39.22
CA GLY A 91 -10.19 7.65 38.93
C GLY A 91 -10.03 7.32 37.44
N ILE A 92 -11.05 6.76 36.81
CA ILE A 92 -11.09 6.49 35.35
C ILE A 92 -10.95 7.80 34.58
N TRP A 93 -11.68 8.82 34.97
CA TRP A 93 -11.57 10.15 34.38
C TRP A 93 -10.13 10.69 34.44
N PHE A 94 -9.49 10.67 35.64
CA PHE A 94 -8.10 11.05 35.78
C PHE A 94 -7.18 10.27 34.83
N SER A 95 -7.37 8.96 34.72
CA SER A 95 -6.55 8.11 33.87
C SER A 95 -6.71 8.44 32.39
N ILE A 96 -7.95 8.70 31.91
CA ILE A 96 -8.23 9.08 30.51
C ILE A 96 -7.68 10.46 30.20
N VAL A 97 -7.85 11.43 31.09
CA VAL A 97 -7.32 12.80 30.94
C VAL A 97 -5.80 12.80 30.89
N THR A 98 -5.17 11.93 31.67
CA THR A 98 -3.71 11.73 31.67
C THR A 98 -3.26 11.05 30.36
N LEU A 99 -3.96 10.02 29.90
CA LEU A 99 -3.69 9.34 28.61
C LEU A 99 -3.76 10.33 27.43
N GLY A 100 -4.78 11.21 27.42
CA GLY A 100 -4.96 12.23 26.40
C GLY A 100 -4.03 13.44 26.56
N THR A 101 -3.18 13.47 27.58
CA THR A 101 -2.27 14.59 27.92
C THR A 101 -2.97 15.93 28.18
N PHE A 102 -4.29 15.92 28.51
CA PHE A 102 -5.07 17.12 28.76
C PHE A 102 -4.76 17.79 30.10
N GLY A 103 -4.54 17.00 31.18
CA GLY A 103 -4.07 17.48 32.48
C GLY A 103 -4.91 18.56 33.14
N TYR A 104 -6.24 18.42 33.17
CA TYR A 104 -7.13 19.44 33.76
C TYR A 104 -6.84 19.78 35.22
N GLY A 105 -6.27 18.83 36.00
CA GLY A 105 -5.90 19.04 37.39
C GLY A 105 -7.06 19.08 38.37
N ASP A 106 -8.26 18.76 37.94
CA ASP A 106 -9.49 18.69 38.72
C ASP A 106 -9.50 17.52 39.72
N VAL A 107 -8.83 16.41 39.36
CA VAL A 107 -8.62 15.26 40.21
C VAL A 107 -7.15 14.86 40.14
N THR A 108 -6.48 14.81 41.29
CA THR A 108 -5.04 14.48 41.37
C THR A 108 -4.70 13.59 42.56
N PRO A 109 -3.77 12.60 42.39
CA PRO A 109 -3.36 11.77 43.50
C PRO A 109 -2.47 12.52 44.51
N ASN A 110 -2.72 12.37 45.79
CA ASN A 110 -1.97 12.98 46.89
C ASN A 110 -0.96 12.04 47.55
N LYS A 111 -1.29 10.74 47.63
CA LYS A 111 -0.42 9.74 48.24
C LYS A 111 0.74 9.35 47.33
N LEU A 112 1.91 9.11 47.96
CA LEU A 112 3.11 8.72 47.23
C LEU A 112 2.91 7.46 46.33
N PRO A 113 2.28 6.36 46.80
CA PRO A 113 2.05 5.20 45.94
C PRO A 113 1.20 5.50 44.73
N ALA A 114 0.15 6.29 44.88
CA ALA A 114 -0.74 6.69 43.77
C ALA A 114 -0.02 7.62 42.80
N ARG A 115 0.85 8.53 43.28
CA ARG A 115 1.70 9.38 42.43
C ARG A 115 2.70 8.58 41.62
N ILE A 116 3.32 7.53 42.23
CA ILE A 116 4.24 6.64 41.51
C ILE A 116 3.48 5.95 40.35
N ILE A 117 2.28 5.40 40.64
CA ILE A 117 1.45 4.77 39.61
C ILE A 117 1.07 5.77 38.51
N ALA A 118 0.70 7.01 38.88
CA ALA A 118 0.38 8.08 37.94
C ALA A 118 1.59 8.43 37.05
N CYS A 119 2.81 8.52 37.60
CA CYS A 119 4.03 8.76 36.83
C CYS A 119 4.31 7.62 35.83
N LEU A 120 4.18 6.38 36.27
CA LEU A 120 4.34 5.23 35.38
C LEU A 120 3.28 5.21 34.27
N TRP A 121 2.04 5.56 34.62
CA TRP A 121 0.96 5.68 33.67
C TRP A 121 1.20 6.82 32.64
N MET A 122 1.70 7.98 33.07
CA MET A 122 2.08 9.07 32.17
C MET A 122 3.14 8.61 31.15
N GLY A 123 4.16 7.91 31.61
CA GLY A 123 5.18 7.35 30.71
C GLY A 123 4.61 6.32 29.73
N ALA A 124 3.81 5.36 30.23
CA ALA A 124 3.15 4.35 29.43
C ALA A 124 2.17 4.96 28.40
N SER A 125 1.40 5.96 28.83
CA SER A 125 0.44 6.68 27.96
C SER A 125 1.11 7.31 26.75
N PHE A 126 2.30 7.88 26.91
CA PHE A 126 3.05 8.47 25.82
C PHE A 126 3.38 7.43 24.74
N PHE A 127 3.87 6.26 25.13
CA PHE A 127 4.18 5.17 24.19
C PHE A 127 2.91 4.59 23.55
N ILE A 128 1.83 4.41 24.32
CA ILE A 128 0.54 3.91 23.81
C ILE A 128 -0.02 4.84 22.72
N VAL A 129 -0.03 6.14 22.97
CA VAL A 129 -0.51 7.13 21.98
C VAL A 129 0.39 7.18 20.76
N ALA A 130 1.72 7.12 20.95
CA ALA A 130 2.67 7.11 19.83
C ALA A 130 2.49 5.85 18.95
N ASP A 131 2.35 4.67 19.57
CA ASP A 131 2.10 3.41 18.86
C ASP A 131 0.76 3.42 18.11
N PHE A 132 -0.28 3.97 18.73
CA PHE A 132 -1.60 4.12 18.10
C PHE A 132 -1.52 5.03 16.86
N ILE A 133 -0.85 6.18 16.95
CA ILE A 133 -0.64 7.10 15.80
C ILE A 133 0.17 6.40 14.71
N ALA A 134 1.27 5.72 15.07
CA ALA A 134 2.09 4.97 14.13
C ALA A 134 1.27 3.87 13.40
N SER A 135 0.45 3.12 14.14
CA SER A 135 -0.41 2.07 13.60
C SER A 135 -1.46 2.60 12.61
N LEU A 136 -2.05 3.77 12.90
CA LEU A 136 -2.97 4.43 11.97
C LEU A 136 -2.25 4.90 10.69
N THR A 137 -1.03 5.41 10.81
CA THR A 137 -0.23 5.88 9.67
C THR A 137 0.17 4.71 8.78
N VAL A 138 0.64 3.61 9.36
CA VAL A 138 0.99 2.38 8.62
C VAL A 138 -0.26 1.77 7.98
N GLY A 139 -1.40 1.79 8.65
CA GLY A 139 -2.69 1.35 8.09
C GLY A 139 -3.06 2.13 6.82
N GLN A 140 -2.92 3.45 6.85
CA GLN A 140 -3.19 4.30 5.67
C GLN A 140 -2.21 4.08 4.51
N LEU A 141 -0.94 3.76 4.81
CA LEU A 141 0.05 3.43 3.79
C LEU A 141 -0.16 2.00 3.24
N ALA A 142 -0.64 1.07 4.05
CA ALA A 142 -0.92 -0.31 3.64
C ALA A 142 -2.24 -0.45 2.86
N GLU A 143 -3.24 0.40 3.14
CA GLU A 143 -4.50 0.45 2.37
C GLU A 143 -4.29 0.89 0.91
N SER A 144 -3.20 1.59 0.60
CA SER A 144 -2.81 1.90 -0.78
C SER A 144 -2.08 0.75 -1.50
N THR A 145 -1.90 -0.40 -0.85
CA THR A 145 -1.14 -1.52 -1.42
C THR A 145 -2.01 -2.79 -1.42
N ILE A 146 -3.07 -2.79 -2.24
CA ILE A 146 -3.77 -4.05 -2.57
C ILE A 146 -2.73 -4.97 -3.21
N SER A 147 -2.43 -6.07 -2.53
CA SER A 147 -1.57 -7.13 -3.05
C SER A 147 -2.41 -8.07 -3.92
N PHE A 148 -1.79 -8.69 -4.91
CA PHE A 148 -2.46 -9.73 -5.71
C PHE A 148 -3.04 -10.86 -4.86
N ASN A 149 -2.43 -11.15 -3.71
CA ASN A 149 -2.92 -12.15 -2.77
C ASN A 149 -4.26 -11.79 -2.08
N ASP A 150 -4.57 -10.51 -2.00
CA ASP A 150 -5.81 -10.02 -1.40
C ASP A 150 -7.02 -10.20 -2.34
N LEU A 151 -6.75 -10.45 -3.63
CA LEU A 151 -7.75 -10.69 -4.69
C LEU A 151 -8.13 -12.18 -4.83
N ARG A 152 -7.78 -13.03 -3.87
CA ARG A 152 -8.14 -14.46 -3.93
C ARG A 152 -9.64 -14.66 -3.98
N GLY A 153 -10.11 -15.27 -5.08
CA GLY A 153 -11.53 -15.53 -5.31
C GLY A 153 -12.30 -14.34 -5.89
N GLU A 154 -11.66 -13.17 -6.01
CA GLU A 154 -12.25 -11.98 -6.62
C GLU A 154 -12.11 -12.01 -8.15
N ALA A 155 -12.96 -11.24 -8.83
CA ALA A 155 -12.98 -11.13 -10.28
C ALA A 155 -11.86 -10.19 -10.76
N VAL A 156 -10.94 -10.74 -11.56
CA VAL A 156 -9.79 -10.01 -12.11
C VAL A 156 -9.84 -10.04 -13.63
N GLY A 157 -9.92 -8.87 -14.25
CA GLY A 157 -9.97 -8.71 -15.70
C GLY A 157 -8.59 -8.88 -16.34
N VAL A 158 -8.56 -9.58 -17.46
CA VAL A 158 -7.39 -9.74 -18.34
C VAL A 158 -7.81 -9.61 -19.79
N VAL A 159 -6.88 -9.22 -20.65
CA VAL A 159 -7.11 -9.21 -22.10
C VAL A 159 -6.70 -10.56 -22.65
N ASP A 160 -7.55 -11.13 -23.52
CA ASP A 160 -7.32 -12.40 -24.19
C ASP A 160 -6.01 -12.38 -25.03
N ASP A 161 -5.35 -13.53 -25.15
CA ASP A 161 -4.11 -13.74 -25.90
C ASP A 161 -2.92 -12.85 -25.43
N THR A 162 -2.89 -12.53 -24.12
CA THR A 162 -1.81 -11.76 -23.48
C THR A 162 -1.03 -12.57 -22.45
N THR A 163 0.15 -12.06 -22.06
CA THR A 163 0.92 -12.62 -20.93
C THR A 163 0.19 -12.47 -19.61
N ALA A 164 -0.67 -11.46 -19.48
CA ALA A 164 -1.51 -11.24 -18.31
C ALA A 164 -2.53 -12.37 -18.10
N GLU A 165 -3.17 -12.82 -19.17
CA GLU A 165 -4.09 -13.96 -19.14
C GLU A 165 -3.38 -15.23 -18.67
N ILE A 166 -2.22 -15.56 -19.28
CA ILE A 166 -1.42 -16.74 -18.91
C ILE A 166 -1.02 -16.68 -17.43
N TYR A 167 -0.63 -15.51 -16.94
CA TYR A 167 -0.27 -15.31 -15.55
C TYR A 167 -1.47 -15.52 -14.62
N VAL A 168 -2.60 -14.86 -14.88
CA VAL A 168 -3.79 -14.91 -14.03
C VAL A 168 -4.40 -16.31 -13.99
N ARG A 169 -4.40 -17.05 -15.09
CA ARG A 169 -4.84 -18.46 -15.11
C ARG A 169 -4.04 -19.37 -14.17
N SER A 170 -2.80 -19.01 -13.85
CA SER A 170 -1.96 -19.76 -12.89
C SER A 170 -2.22 -19.39 -11.44
N GLN A 171 -3.05 -18.39 -11.18
CA GLN A 171 -3.27 -17.83 -9.85
C GLN A 171 -4.65 -18.20 -9.28
N PRO A 172 -4.85 -18.20 -7.96
CA PRO A 172 -6.11 -18.54 -7.33
C PRO A 172 -7.13 -17.36 -7.31
N VAL A 173 -7.38 -16.76 -8.45
CA VAL A 173 -8.34 -15.66 -8.68
C VAL A 173 -9.33 -16.05 -9.77
N ALA A 174 -10.48 -15.38 -9.84
CA ALA A 174 -11.46 -15.56 -10.91
C ALA A 174 -11.08 -14.66 -12.10
N GLY A 175 -10.28 -15.20 -13.03
CA GLY A 175 -9.91 -14.47 -14.25
C GLY A 175 -11.10 -14.30 -15.19
N ILE A 176 -11.40 -13.06 -15.58
CA ILE A 176 -12.42 -12.71 -16.58
C ILE A 176 -11.71 -12.16 -17.80
N GLU A 177 -11.91 -12.84 -18.95
CA GLU A 177 -11.28 -12.52 -20.22
C GLU A 177 -12.09 -11.46 -20.98
N PHE A 178 -11.39 -10.47 -21.52
CA PHE A 178 -11.95 -9.38 -22.35
C PHE A 178 -11.25 -9.33 -23.70
N ASP A 179 -12.00 -9.04 -24.76
CA ASP A 179 -11.43 -8.91 -26.12
C ASP A 179 -10.50 -7.71 -26.26
N THR A 180 -10.72 -6.65 -25.47
CA THR A 180 -9.94 -5.42 -25.54
C THR A 180 -9.63 -4.86 -24.14
N PHE A 181 -8.54 -4.10 -24.06
CA PHE A 181 -8.18 -3.40 -22.83
C PHE A 181 -9.24 -2.37 -22.41
N ASP A 182 -9.84 -1.66 -23.35
CA ASP A 182 -10.87 -0.66 -23.07
C ASP A 182 -12.12 -1.31 -22.44
N SER A 183 -12.51 -2.52 -22.90
CA SER A 183 -13.64 -3.23 -22.30
C SER A 183 -13.34 -3.72 -20.87
N ALA A 184 -12.10 -4.12 -20.60
CA ALA A 184 -11.68 -4.49 -19.25
C ALA A 184 -11.70 -3.26 -18.30
N ILE A 185 -11.24 -2.10 -18.76
CA ILE A 185 -11.28 -0.86 -17.98
C ILE A 185 -12.73 -0.39 -17.75
N ALA A 186 -13.60 -0.50 -18.75
CA ALA A 186 -15.02 -0.16 -18.58
C ALA A 186 -15.71 -1.07 -17.55
N ALA A 187 -15.40 -2.36 -17.52
CA ALA A 187 -15.91 -3.29 -16.50
C ALA A 187 -15.38 -2.96 -15.10
N LEU A 188 -14.11 -2.51 -15.01
CA LEU A 188 -13.53 -2.04 -13.75
C LEU A 188 -14.23 -0.77 -13.24
N GLU A 189 -14.53 0.18 -14.11
CA GLU A 189 -15.29 1.38 -13.76
C GLU A 189 -16.73 1.08 -13.32
N ALA A 190 -17.36 0.10 -13.96
CA ALA A 190 -18.71 -0.34 -13.63
C ALA A 190 -18.76 -1.09 -12.28
N GLY A 191 -17.61 -1.58 -11.78
CA GLY A 191 -17.53 -2.39 -10.57
C GLY A 191 -17.91 -3.85 -10.80
N ASP A 192 -17.88 -4.33 -12.04
CA ASP A 192 -18.14 -5.72 -12.39
C ASP A 192 -16.92 -6.62 -12.08
N ILE A 193 -15.73 -6.02 -11.97
CA ILE A 193 -14.47 -6.65 -11.58
C ILE A 193 -13.71 -5.77 -10.59
N GLU A 194 -12.87 -6.38 -9.75
CA GLU A 194 -12.13 -5.69 -8.69
C GLU A 194 -10.79 -5.11 -9.15
N ALA A 195 -10.18 -5.71 -10.16
CA ALA A 195 -8.89 -5.29 -10.69
C ALA A 195 -8.72 -5.70 -12.15
N VAL A 196 -7.79 -5.03 -12.86
CA VAL A 196 -7.30 -5.47 -14.17
C VAL A 196 -5.81 -5.72 -14.08
N VAL A 197 -5.34 -6.85 -14.63
CA VAL A 197 -3.92 -7.15 -14.83
C VAL A 197 -3.57 -6.86 -16.28
N HIS A 198 -2.55 -6.03 -16.48
CA HIS A 198 -2.03 -5.71 -17.79
C HIS A 198 -0.58 -5.22 -17.70
N ASP A 199 0.02 -4.90 -18.84
CA ASP A 199 1.37 -4.35 -18.93
C ASP A 199 1.51 -3.04 -18.15
N TYR A 200 2.49 -2.97 -17.26
CA TYR A 200 2.76 -1.80 -16.42
C TYR A 200 2.77 -0.45 -17.16
N PRO A 201 3.43 -0.30 -18.33
CA PRO A 201 3.45 0.99 -19.02
C PRO A 201 2.05 1.49 -19.40
N THR A 202 1.19 0.59 -19.85
CA THR A 202 -0.20 0.90 -20.21
C THR A 202 -0.99 1.33 -18.99
N LEU A 203 -0.89 0.56 -17.90
CA LEU A 203 -1.58 0.87 -16.65
C LEU A 203 -1.06 2.17 -16.02
N LYS A 204 0.26 2.39 -16.05
CA LYS A 204 0.87 3.62 -15.52
C LYS A 204 0.42 4.86 -16.28
N TYR A 205 0.31 4.75 -17.60
CA TYR A 205 -0.19 5.84 -18.44
C TYR A 205 -1.63 6.21 -18.05
N ILE A 206 -2.52 5.22 -17.87
CA ILE A 206 -3.91 5.47 -17.48
C ILE A 206 -4.00 6.01 -16.06
N ALA A 207 -3.31 5.42 -15.10
CA ALA A 207 -3.31 5.91 -13.74
C ALA A 207 -2.78 7.36 -13.61
N ASN A 208 -1.81 7.75 -14.43
CA ASN A 208 -1.33 9.14 -14.48
C ASN A 208 -2.33 10.08 -15.14
N ARG A 209 -3.08 9.61 -16.14
CA ARG A 209 -4.07 10.41 -16.85
C ARG A 209 -5.35 10.61 -16.05
N GLU A 210 -5.75 9.58 -15.30
CA GLU A 210 -7.01 9.55 -14.55
C GLU A 210 -6.79 9.15 -13.08
N PRO A 211 -5.99 9.92 -12.31
CA PRO A 211 -5.58 9.55 -10.96
C PRO A 211 -6.72 9.58 -9.93
N GLN A 212 -7.85 10.19 -10.30
CA GLN A 212 -9.06 10.21 -9.48
C GLN A 212 -9.88 8.92 -9.63
N THR A 213 -9.75 8.25 -10.77
CA THR A 213 -10.52 7.06 -11.13
C THR A 213 -9.74 5.79 -10.86
N PHE A 214 -8.45 5.77 -11.18
CA PHE A 214 -7.60 4.60 -11.14
C PHE A 214 -6.30 4.81 -10.38
N GLN A 215 -5.82 3.72 -9.77
CA GLN A 215 -4.49 3.66 -9.15
C GLN A 215 -3.84 2.32 -9.43
N LEU A 216 -2.50 2.33 -9.50
CA LEU A 216 -1.73 1.10 -9.53
C LEU A 216 -1.73 0.46 -8.15
N ALA A 217 -1.85 -0.87 -8.10
CA ALA A 217 -1.85 -1.62 -6.86
C ALA A 217 -0.71 -2.65 -6.84
N GLY A 218 -0.17 -2.89 -5.66
CA GLY A 218 0.86 -3.88 -5.43
C GLY A 218 2.19 -3.61 -6.13
N GLU A 219 3.07 -4.60 -6.02
CA GLU A 219 4.34 -4.63 -6.76
C GLU A 219 4.12 -5.21 -8.16
N ARG A 220 5.14 -5.09 -9.02
CA ARG A 220 5.13 -5.76 -10.34
C ARG A 220 5.05 -7.26 -10.16
N LEU A 221 4.09 -7.88 -10.84
CA LEU A 221 3.79 -9.31 -10.74
C LEU A 221 4.81 -10.18 -11.49
N THR A 222 5.34 -9.63 -12.60
CA THR A 222 6.33 -10.29 -13.46
C THR A 222 7.43 -9.30 -13.85
N GLN A 223 8.52 -9.83 -14.38
CA GLN A 223 9.56 -9.05 -15.02
C GLN A 223 9.63 -9.46 -16.49
N GLU A 224 9.40 -8.51 -17.38
CA GLU A 224 9.37 -8.71 -18.83
C GLU A 224 10.27 -7.69 -19.52
N ASP A 225 11.06 -8.16 -20.47
CA ASP A 225 11.88 -7.31 -21.32
C ASP A 225 11.18 -7.12 -22.67
N TYR A 226 11.10 -5.86 -23.16
CA TYR A 226 10.45 -5.50 -24.42
C TYR A 226 11.50 -5.28 -25.49
N GLY A 227 11.37 -6.02 -26.59
CA GLY A 227 12.16 -5.88 -27.81
C GLY A 227 11.31 -5.55 -29.01
N ILE A 228 11.95 -5.14 -30.10
CA ILE A 228 11.34 -4.98 -31.41
C ILE A 228 11.42 -6.32 -32.12
N ALA A 229 10.26 -6.84 -32.56
CA ALA A 229 10.19 -8.11 -33.27
C ALA A 229 10.51 -7.92 -34.76
N PHE A 230 11.34 -8.80 -35.29
CA PHE A 230 11.74 -8.90 -36.68
C PHE A 230 11.42 -10.31 -37.23
N ARG A 231 11.44 -10.47 -38.52
CA ARG A 231 11.50 -11.81 -39.12
C ARG A 231 12.89 -12.38 -38.85
N GLU A 232 12.96 -13.68 -38.68
CA GLU A 232 14.23 -14.42 -38.58
C GLU A 232 15.22 -14.01 -39.69
N ASN A 233 16.50 -13.91 -39.33
CA ASN A 233 17.58 -13.52 -40.22
C ASN A 233 17.42 -12.12 -40.88
N ASN A 234 16.68 -11.20 -40.24
CA ASN A 234 16.52 -9.85 -40.76
C ASN A 234 17.83 -9.03 -40.55
N PRO A 235 18.42 -8.43 -41.60
CA PRO A 235 19.68 -7.68 -41.47
C PRO A 235 19.58 -6.42 -40.59
N PHE A 236 18.37 -5.97 -40.33
CA PHE A 236 18.15 -4.79 -39.44
C PHE A 236 18.15 -5.14 -37.95
N THR A 237 17.97 -6.40 -37.56
CA THR A 237 17.94 -6.81 -36.16
C THR A 237 19.18 -6.37 -35.38
N GLU A 238 20.37 -6.65 -35.97
CA GLU A 238 21.65 -6.26 -35.34
C GLU A 238 21.90 -4.75 -35.37
N ILE A 239 21.52 -4.07 -36.45
CA ILE A 239 21.65 -2.63 -36.60
C ILE A 239 20.81 -1.91 -35.54
N VAL A 240 19.55 -2.29 -35.43
CA VAL A 240 18.61 -1.71 -34.44
C VAL A 240 19.05 -2.02 -33.02
N SER A 241 19.51 -3.24 -32.75
CA SER A 241 20.05 -3.64 -31.44
C SER A 241 21.23 -2.77 -31.01
N ARG A 242 22.14 -2.46 -31.93
CA ARG A 242 23.29 -1.57 -31.67
C ARG A 242 22.86 -0.14 -31.40
N GLU A 243 21.86 0.37 -32.14
CA GLU A 243 21.32 1.71 -31.89
C GLU A 243 20.59 1.79 -30.54
N ILE A 244 19.87 0.76 -30.13
CA ILE A 244 19.25 0.65 -28.80
C ILE A 244 20.31 0.77 -27.71
N LEU A 245 21.41 0.04 -27.81
CA LEU A 245 22.53 0.13 -26.86
C LEU A 245 23.11 1.55 -26.82
N THR A 246 23.31 2.17 -27.98
CA THR A 246 23.80 3.55 -28.07
C THR A 246 22.86 4.56 -27.40
N LEU A 247 21.53 4.39 -27.58
CA LEU A 247 20.52 5.22 -26.92
C LEU A 247 20.50 5.01 -25.41
N GLN A 248 20.74 3.77 -24.97
CA GLN A 248 20.83 3.42 -23.55
C GLN A 248 22.07 4.04 -22.91
N GLU A 249 23.25 3.92 -23.53
CA GLU A 249 24.49 4.53 -23.05
C GLU A 249 24.42 6.06 -22.96
N ARG A 250 23.72 6.71 -23.89
CA ARG A 250 23.46 8.16 -23.89
C ARG A 250 22.40 8.59 -22.88
N GLY A 251 21.75 7.67 -22.17
CA GLY A 251 20.65 7.94 -21.24
C GLY A 251 19.36 8.43 -21.91
N SER A 252 19.25 8.29 -23.25
CA SER A 252 18.07 8.76 -23.98
C SER A 252 16.84 7.94 -23.70
N LEU A 253 16.97 6.63 -23.53
CA LEU A 253 15.86 5.76 -23.14
C LEU A 253 15.33 6.09 -21.72
N GLN A 254 16.23 6.42 -20.79
CA GLN A 254 15.87 6.84 -19.45
C GLN A 254 15.06 8.14 -19.46
N ARG A 255 15.53 9.17 -20.20
CA ARG A 255 14.78 10.45 -20.34
C ARG A 255 13.41 10.27 -20.95
N LEU A 256 13.26 9.36 -21.93
CA LEU A 256 11.96 9.03 -22.52
C LEU A 256 11.04 8.34 -21.51
N ARG A 257 11.56 7.42 -20.71
CA ARG A 257 10.83 6.76 -19.63
C ARG A 257 10.29 7.78 -18.63
N GLU A 258 11.14 8.64 -18.11
CA GLU A 258 10.79 9.70 -17.16
C GLU A 258 9.75 10.66 -17.73
N LYS A 259 9.88 11.02 -19.02
CA LYS A 259 8.93 11.90 -19.71
C LYS A 259 7.51 11.31 -19.78
N TRP A 260 7.39 10.00 -20.05
CA TRP A 260 6.08 9.36 -20.30
C TRP A 260 5.45 8.72 -19.07
N PHE A 261 6.27 8.23 -18.15
CA PHE A 261 5.82 7.47 -17.00
C PHE A 261 6.13 8.13 -15.65
N GLY A 262 6.87 9.25 -15.65
CA GLY A 262 7.35 9.90 -14.44
C GLY A 262 8.55 9.17 -13.81
N GLU A 263 9.02 9.67 -12.67
CA GLU A 263 10.06 9.00 -11.89
C GLU A 263 9.50 7.71 -11.28
N ASP A 264 10.18 6.60 -11.51
CA ASP A 264 9.83 5.31 -10.92
C ASP A 264 10.62 5.14 -9.62
N GLN A 265 9.93 5.10 -8.48
CA GLN A 265 10.56 4.94 -7.16
C GLN A 265 11.39 3.64 -7.04
N SER A 266 11.06 2.60 -7.81
CA SER A 266 11.83 1.37 -7.86
C SER A 266 13.24 1.54 -8.46
N ASP A 267 13.41 2.50 -9.38
CA ASP A 267 14.72 2.83 -9.98
C ASP A 267 15.58 3.66 -9.02
N LEU A 268 15.01 4.46 -8.13
CA LEU A 268 15.75 5.20 -7.10
C LEU A 268 16.44 4.27 -6.10
N LEU A 269 15.77 3.20 -5.68
CA LEU A 269 16.36 2.21 -4.78
C LEU A 269 17.48 1.41 -5.46
N SER A 270 17.34 1.07 -6.75
CA SER A 270 18.38 0.39 -7.52
C SER A 270 19.62 1.28 -7.75
N GLY A 271 19.42 2.57 -7.94
CA GLY A 271 20.47 3.59 -8.02
C GLY A 271 21.25 3.73 -6.71
N TYR A 272 20.55 3.74 -5.58
CA TYR A 272 21.17 3.85 -4.25
C TYR A 272 22.05 2.65 -3.91
N TYR A 273 21.59 1.43 -4.20
CA TYR A 273 22.39 0.20 -4.04
C TYR A 273 23.60 0.15 -4.99
N ARG A 274 23.53 0.75 -6.19
CA ARG A 274 24.65 0.81 -7.13
C ARG A 274 25.74 1.77 -6.64
N VAL A 275 25.37 2.92 -6.08
CA VAL A 275 26.29 3.89 -5.48
C VAL A 275 27.00 3.31 -4.25
N LEU A 276 26.28 2.59 -3.38
CA LEU A 276 26.87 1.93 -2.21
C LEU A 276 27.87 0.81 -2.60
N ARG A 277 27.65 0.12 -3.73
CA ARG A 277 28.56 -0.93 -4.22
C ARG A 277 29.81 -0.38 -4.91
N SER A 278 29.78 0.84 -5.42
CA SER A 278 30.95 1.50 -6.05
C SER A 278 31.83 2.22 -5.03
N SER A 279 31.42 2.28 -3.75
CA SER A 279 32.13 2.94 -2.65
C SER A 279 32.86 1.95 -1.72
N VAL A 280 32.87 0.66 -2.05
CA VAL A 280 33.63 -0.43 -1.42
C VAL A 280 34.61 -0.99 -2.44
#